data_db8d4491bb427dc4703756fe8ccc665d
#
_entry.id   db8d4491bb427dc4703756fe8ccc665d
#
_cell.length_a   1.000
_cell.length_b   1.000
_cell.length_c   1.000
_cell.angle_alpha   90.00
_cell.angle_beta   90.00
_cell.angle_gamma   90.00
#
_symmetry.space_group_name_H-M   'P 1'
#
loop_
_entity.id
_entity.type
_entity.pdbx_description
1 polymer ?
#
loop_
_entity_poly.entity_id
_entity_poly.type
_entity_poly.pdbx_seq_one_letter_code
_entity_poly.pdbx_strand_id
1 'polypeptide(L)'
;MTTRSELFAPLEGARVRRIDVPENDLAALTVSLEALGGQREEAVLLLSFSVAHPGVGLVDERPRGVPATSFCMLLRKHLEGAVLVAVEGEPPALTLRFRRGPERRAATLGPGTFALELDARTHTQRASGDDLLTLARWQLPSGPDRAALADAGARLLAARAGHDREDEVHALLGALRKLTRRLEQRVRAVEKDLARTDEIPELRARGALVLANLSSIPRGAREVTLLDPSDDPPRERVVELDPARDPREQATAWFDRARKLERGETVSRARLAATRDALARAHALVLGLADPAGHRASDLDDARALVASETQTRTRDPRKKREPRLPYRRIVGHGDREIRVGRGARDNDALTQKH
;
A
#
# COMPACT_ATOMS: atom_id res chain seq x y z
N MET A 1 31.82 -29.18 28.96
CA MET A 1 31.32 -28.39 27.81
C MET A 1 30.22 -29.23 27.18
N THR A 2 28.97 -28.77 27.25
CA THR A 2 27.82 -29.44 26.61
C THR A 2 28.02 -29.39 25.10
N THR A 3 28.01 -30.55 24.44
CA THR A 3 28.04 -30.58 22.99
C THR A 3 26.74 -29.99 22.44
N ARG A 4 26.78 -29.31 21.27
CA ARG A 4 25.57 -28.67 20.71
C ARG A 4 24.47 -29.67 20.38
N SER A 5 24.81 -30.90 20.08
CA SER A 5 23.81 -31.99 19.93
C SER A 5 23.05 -32.25 21.22
N GLU A 6 23.68 -32.12 22.40
CA GLU A 6 23.01 -32.26 23.69
C GLU A 6 21.98 -31.20 23.96
N LEU A 7 22.08 -29.98 23.36
CA LEU A 7 21.08 -28.91 23.51
C LEU A 7 19.68 -29.30 23.02
N PHE A 8 19.62 -30.28 22.12
CA PHE A 8 18.37 -30.74 21.52
C PHE A 8 17.94 -32.12 22.02
N ALA A 9 18.65 -32.68 23.02
CA ALA A 9 18.31 -33.97 23.60
C ALA A 9 16.82 -34.13 23.99
N PRO A 10 16.14 -33.08 24.54
CA PRO A 10 14.72 -33.21 24.86
C PRO A 10 13.81 -33.41 23.64
N LEU A 11 14.29 -33.18 22.43
CA LEU A 11 13.53 -33.41 21.18
C LEU A 11 13.69 -34.80 20.63
N GLU A 12 14.67 -35.58 21.12
CA GLU A 12 14.87 -36.96 20.70
C GLU A 12 13.69 -37.83 21.08
N GLY A 13 13.21 -38.64 20.15
CA GLY A 13 12.01 -39.44 20.37
C GLY A 13 10.68 -38.67 20.10
N ALA A 14 10.72 -37.35 19.87
CA ALA A 14 9.55 -36.57 19.59
C ALA A 14 8.87 -37.04 18.30
N ARG A 15 7.56 -37.35 18.39
CA ARG A 15 6.77 -37.75 17.23
C ARG A 15 6.05 -36.55 16.62
N VAL A 16 6.25 -36.29 15.35
CA VAL A 16 5.58 -35.24 14.59
C VAL A 16 4.11 -35.62 14.39
N ARG A 17 3.19 -34.80 14.88
CA ARG A 17 1.74 -34.99 14.76
C ARG A 17 1.14 -34.19 13.65
N ARG A 18 1.62 -32.95 13.49
CA ARG A 18 1.13 -32.01 12.50
C ARG A 18 2.21 -31.05 12.08
N ILE A 19 2.13 -30.56 10.86
CA ILE A 19 3.04 -29.55 10.33
C ILE A 19 2.24 -28.41 9.73
N ASP A 20 2.59 -27.20 10.11
CA ASP A 20 2.09 -25.97 9.56
C ASP A 20 3.30 -25.09 9.13
N VAL A 21 3.11 -24.28 8.11
CA VAL A 21 4.08 -23.26 7.68
C VAL A 21 3.33 -21.93 7.77
N PRO A 22 3.28 -21.32 8.96
CA PRO A 22 2.47 -20.12 9.18
C PRO A 22 2.97 -18.92 8.40
N GLU A 23 4.25 -18.89 8.07
CA GLU A 23 4.91 -17.83 7.30
C GLU A 23 5.92 -18.44 6.33
N ASN A 24 6.37 -17.66 5.35
CA ASN A 24 7.27 -18.15 4.31
C ASN A 24 8.65 -18.62 4.82
N ASP A 25 9.02 -18.26 6.04
CA ASP A 25 10.31 -18.52 6.68
C ASP A 25 10.19 -19.16 8.08
N LEU A 26 9.00 -19.69 8.42
CA LEU A 26 8.73 -20.34 9.69
C LEU A 26 7.96 -21.65 9.47
N ALA A 27 8.47 -22.76 9.96
CA ALA A 27 7.75 -24.01 10.07
C ALA A 27 7.43 -24.29 11.54
N ALA A 28 6.21 -24.77 11.80
CA ALA A 28 5.72 -25.15 13.12
C ALA A 28 5.31 -26.62 13.09
N LEU A 29 6.01 -27.46 13.85
CA LEU A 29 5.74 -28.89 13.97
C LEU A 29 5.10 -29.16 15.34
N THR A 30 3.84 -29.52 15.35
CA THR A 30 3.23 -30.06 16.58
C THR A 30 3.85 -31.43 16.84
N VAL A 31 4.54 -31.57 17.96
CA VAL A 31 5.26 -32.79 18.35
C VAL A 31 4.73 -33.34 19.65
N SER A 32 4.73 -34.67 19.77
CA SER A 32 4.40 -35.37 21.02
C SER A 32 5.72 -35.79 21.66
N LEU A 33 6.04 -35.20 22.80
CA LEU A 33 7.25 -35.42 23.60
C LEU A 33 6.93 -36.35 24.76
N GLU A 34 7.90 -37.15 25.16
CA GLU A 34 7.79 -37.97 26.38
C GLU A 34 8.16 -37.09 27.60
N ALA A 35 7.22 -36.94 28.54
CA ALA A 35 7.45 -36.21 29.77
C ALA A 35 7.94 -37.14 30.90
N LEU A 36 8.50 -36.51 31.96
CA LEU A 36 8.88 -37.24 33.17
C LEU A 36 7.65 -37.99 33.72
N GLY A 37 7.76 -39.35 33.80
CA GLY A 37 6.67 -40.19 34.22
C GLY A 37 5.92 -40.96 33.13
N GLY A 38 6.41 -40.89 31.87
CA GLY A 38 5.87 -41.70 30.76
C GLY A 38 4.61 -41.13 30.10
N GLN A 39 4.13 -39.97 30.56
CA GLN A 39 3.07 -39.21 29.89
C GLN A 39 3.59 -38.53 28.64
N ARG A 40 2.73 -38.42 27.63
CA ARG A 40 3.08 -37.67 26.40
C ARG A 40 2.38 -36.33 26.42
N GLU A 41 3.18 -35.30 26.28
CA GLU A 41 2.71 -33.94 26.15
C GLU A 41 2.90 -33.43 24.70
N GLU A 42 1.97 -32.60 24.25
CA GLU A 42 2.11 -31.91 22.97
C GLU A 42 2.80 -30.57 23.17
N ALA A 43 3.69 -30.26 22.27
CA ALA A 43 4.35 -28.97 22.15
C ALA A 43 4.51 -28.61 20.68
N VAL A 44 4.79 -27.35 20.38
CA VAL A 44 5.05 -26.90 19.01
C VAL A 44 6.52 -26.57 18.84
N LEU A 45 7.21 -27.35 18.02
CA LEU A 45 8.58 -27.09 17.62
C LEU A 45 8.58 -26.07 16.50
N LEU A 46 9.13 -24.90 16.76
CA LEU A 46 9.35 -23.85 15.78
C LEU A 46 10.70 -24.02 15.10
N LEU A 47 10.71 -23.96 13.78
CA LEU A 47 11.88 -23.98 12.93
C LEU A 47 11.86 -22.70 12.09
N SER A 48 12.58 -21.68 12.54
CA SER A 48 12.73 -20.44 11.79
C SER A 48 13.93 -20.53 10.86
N PHE A 49 13.67 -20.30 9.58
CA PHE A 49 14.70 -20.14 8.57
C PHE A 49 14.71 -18.70 8.02
N SER A 50 14.28 -17.75 8.83
CA SER A 50 14.46 -16.32 8.57
C SER A 50 15.92 -16.00 8.34
N VAL A 51 16.21 -15.08 7.43
CA VAL A 51 17.58 -14.61 7.17
C VAL A 51 18.16 -13.94 8.43
N ALA A 52 17.37 -13.12 9.10
CA ALA A 52 17.82 -12.35 10.25
C ALA A 52 17.82 -13.18 11.56
N HIS A 53 16.78 -13.99 11.78
CA HIS A 53 16.53 -14.71 13.04
C HIS A 53 16.25 -16.20 12.80
N PRO A 54 17.21 -16.96 12.27
CA PRO A 54 17.09 -18.42 12.19
C PRO A 54 17.13 -19.01 13.58
N GLY A 55 16.46 -20.18 13.78
CA GLY A 55 16.51 -20.82 15.09
C GLY A 55 15.54 -21.95 15.28
N VAL A 56 15.68 -22.59 16.45
CA VAL A 56 14.88 -23.74 16.87
C VAL A 56 14.45 -23.52 18.32
N GLY A 57 13.16 -23.69 18.61
CA GLY A 57 12.62 -23.56 19.96
C GLY A 57 11.26 -24.21 20.10
N LEU A 58 10.79 -24.38 21.35
CA LEU A 58 9.47 -24.89 21.66
C LEU A 58 8.53 -23.76 22.08
N VAL A 59 7.25 -23.92 21.75
CA VAL A 59 6.18 -23.07 22.26
C VAL A 59 4.97 -23.92 22.56
N ASP A 60 4.09 -23.43 23.46
CA ASP A 60 2.88 -24.17 23.86
C ASP A 60 1.75 -23.93 22.86
N GLU A 61 1.66 -22.71 22.32
CA GLU A 61 0.62 -22.34 21.37
C GLU A 61 1.11 -22.38 19.93
N ARG A 62 0.28 -22.94 19.06
CA ARG A 62 0.55 -22.99 17.64
C ARG A 62 0.33 -21.61 17.00
N PRO A 63 1.30 -21.07 16.24
CA PRO A 63 1.11 -19.86 15.46
C PRO A 63 -0.06 -20.01 14.49
N ARG A 64 -0.85 -18.94 14.30
CA ARG A 64 -1.95 -18.94 13.33
C ARG A 64 -1.40 -19.14 11.94
N GLY A 65 -1.94 -20.14 11.24
CA GLY A 65 -1.41 -20.51 9.92
C GLY A 65 -2.08 -19.76 8.78
N VAL A 66 -1.34 -19.64 7.70
CA VAL A 66 -1.84 -19.31 6.35
C VAL A 66 -2.23 -20.59 5.60
N PRO A 67 -2.93 -20.51 4.47
CA PRO A 67 -3.21 -21.68 3.64
C PRO A 67 -1.94 -22.46 3.31
N ALA A 68 -2.02 -23.80 3.37
CA ALA A 68 -0.86 -24.67 3.20
C ALA A 68 -0.21 -24.48 1.82
N THR A 69 1.09 -24.19 1.82
CA THR A 69 1.91 -24.12 0.61
C THR A 69 2.23 -25.52 0.09
N SER A 70 2.69 -25.62 -1.17
CA SER A 70 3.17 -26.89 -1.74
C SER A 70 4.29 -27.52 -0.91
N PHE A 71 5.18 -26.70 -0.35
CA PHE A 71 6.25 -27.16 0.54
C PHE A 71 5.70 -27.67 1.88
N CYS A 72 4.72 -27.00 2.46
CA CYS A 72 4.01 -27.48 3.65
C CYS A 72 3.39 -28.87 3.41
N MET A 73 2.73 -29.05 2.26
CA MET A 73 2.14 -30.36 1.90
C MET A 73 3.20 -31.43 1.70
N LEU A 74 4.36 -31.08 1.17
CA LEU A 74 5.51 -31.99 1.05
C LEU A 74 6.02 -32.41 2.43
N LEU A 75 6.23 -31.48 3.35
CA LEU A 75 6.63 -31.75 4.72
C LEU A 75 5.63 -32.67 5.42
N ARG A 76 4.34 -32.40 5.30
CA ARG A 76 3.26 -33.24 5.86
C ARG A 76 3.36 -34.67 5.34
N LYS A 77 3.44 -34.84 4.03
CA LYS A 77 3.51 -36.16 3.41
C LYS A 77 4.67 -37.01 3.94
N HIS A 78 5.82 -36.42 4.19
CA HIS A 78 7.05 -37.14 4.51
C HIS A 78 7.44 -37.16 6.00
N LEU A 79 7.01 -36.16 6.77
CA LEU A 79 7.41 -36.00 8.17
C LEU A 79 6.26 -36.21 9.18
N GLU A 80 4.98 -36.11 8.80
CA GLU A 80 3.90 -36.44 9.74
C GLU A 80 3.94 -37.93 10.11
N GLY A 81 3.88 -38.21 11.42
CA GLY A 81 4.05 -39.52 11.98
C GLY A 81 5.50 -39.98 12.16
N ALA A 82 6.49 -39.23 11.62
CA ALA A 82 7.89 -39.50 11.85
C ALA A 82 8.34 -39.16 13.27
N VAL A 83 9.44 -39.78 13.70
CA VAL A 83 10.06 -39.51 15.00
C VAL A 83 11.38 -38.77 14.74
N LEU A 84 11.57 -37.65 15.46
CA LEU A 84 12.85 -36.93 15.45
C LEU A 84 13.90 -37.75 16.20
N VAL A 85 14.97 -38.08 15.53
CA VAL A 85 16.06 -38.95 16.06
C VAL A 85 17.19 -38.11 16.61
N ALA A 86 17.57 -37.04 15.91
CA ALA A 86 18.66 -36.18 16.30
C ALA A 86 18.55 -34.81 15.65
N VAL A 87 19.16 -33.79 16.28
CA VAL A 87 19.46 -32.50 15.67
C VAL A 87 20.95 -32.32 15.66
N GLU A 88 21.55 -32.24 14.48
CA GLU A 88 22.98 -32.24 14.24
C GLU A 88 23.42 -30.94 13.56
N GLY A 89 24.74 -30.67 13.60
CA GLY A 89 25.34 -29.53 12.92
C GLY A 89 25.50 -28.30 13.79
N GLU A 90 26.06 -27.28 13.18
CA GLU A 90 26.30 -25.97 13.81
C GLU A 90 25.88 -24.85 12.84
N PRO A 91 25.47 -23.65 13.36
CA PRO A 91 25.32 -22.53 12.49
C PRO A 91 26.49 -22.38 11.50
N PRO A 92 26.24 -22.13 10.21
CA PRO A 92 24.96 -21.65 9.67
C PRO A 92 23.98 -22.75 9.24
N ALA A 93 24.12 -24.01 9.59
CA ALA A 93 23.17 -25.04 9.21
C ALA A 93 22.92 -26.06 10.32
N LEU A 94 21.65 -26.34 10.60
CA LEU A 94 21.22 -27.42 11.49
C LEU A 94 20.45 -28.46 10.69
N THR A 95 20.75 -29.75 10.93
CA THR A 95 20.10 -30.88 10.27
C THR A 95 19.27 -31.67 11.28
N LEU A 96 17.97 -31.73 11.06
CA LEU A 96 17.02 -32.53 11.84
C LEU A 96 16.87 -33.88 11.14
N ARG A 97 17.14 -34.96 11.87
CA ARG A 97 17.02 -36.32 11.35
C ARG A 97 15.74 -36.96 11.85
N PHE A 98 14.95 -37.41 10.91
CA PHE A 98 13.67 -38.08 11.17
C PHE A 98 13.69 -39.54 10.72
N ARG A 99 12.91 -40.38 11.43
CA ARG A 99 12.68 -41.79 11.09
C ARG A 99 11.18 -42.07 11.04
N ARG A 100 10.71 -42.67 9.95
CA ARG A 100 9.36 -43.15 9.77
C ARG A 100 9.39 -44.59 9.26
N GLY A 101 9.17 -45.56 10.18
CA GLY A 101 9.40 -46.95 9.86
C GLY A 101 10.87 -47.22 9.45
N PRO A 102 11.12 -47.84 8.30
CA PRO A 102 12.46 -48.04 7.78
C PRO A 102 13.07 -46.79 7.14
N GLU A 103 12.25 -45.80 6.79
CA GLU A 103 12.70 -44.62 6.06
C GLU A 103 13.38 -43.61 6.98
N ARG A 104 14.51 -43.09 6.52
CA ARG A 104 15.22 -41.98 7.16
C ARG A 104 15.08 -40.74 6.28
N ARG A 105 14.83 -39.58 6.91
CA ARG A 105 14.69 -38.28 6.25
C ARG A 105 15.57 -37.27 6.98
N ALA A 106 16.14 -36.32 6.23
CA ALA A 106 16.88 -35.21 6.80
C ALA A 106 16.24 -33.90 6.34
N ALA A 107 16.09 -32.97 7.29
CA ALA A 107 15.66 -31.64 7.01
C ALA A 107 16.69 -30.63 7.51
N THR A 108 17.25 -29.82 6.62
CA THR A 108 18.32 -28.89 6.92
C THR A 108 17.77 -27.45 7.00
N LEU A 109 18.03 -26.81 8.12
CA LEU A 109 17.66 -25.44 8.44
C LEU A 109 18.88 -24.54 8.33
N GLY A 110 18.78 -23.50 7.52
CA GLY A 110 19.80 -22.45 7.39
C GLY A 110 19.17 -21.07 7.27
N PRO A 111 19.94 -19.98 7.38
CA PRO A 111 19.45 -18.63 7.14
C PRO A 111 18.88 -18.53 5.72
N GLY A 112 17.63 -18.13 5.62
CA GLY A 112 16.93 -17.99 4.34
C GLY A 112 16.52 -19.31 3.68
N THR A 113 16.81 -20.49 4.27
CA THR A 113 16.54 -21.77 3.61
C THR A 113 16.07 -22.85 4.58
N PHE A 114 15.10 -23.64 4.14
CA PHE A 114 14.71 -24.89 4.77
C PHE A 114 14.59 -25.97 3.70
N ALA A 115 15.40 -27.00 3.79
CA ALA A 115 15.52 -28.05 2.79
C ALA A 115 15.13 -29.41 3.36
N LEU A 116 14.35 -30.19 2.61
CA LEU A 116 14.02 -31.59 2.90
C LEU A 116 14.69 -32.48 1.87
N GLU A 117 15.50 -33.44 2.36
CA GLU A 117 16.16 -34.45 1.56
C GLU A 117 15.28 -35.69 1.42
N LEU A 118 14.95 -36.05 0.19
CA LEU A 118 14.16 -37.22 -0.18
C LEU A 118 14.94 -38.05 -1.20
N ASP A 119 15.52 -39.16 -0.75
CA ASP A 119 16.31 -40.07 -1.58
C ASP A 119 17.44 -39.30 -2.34
N ALA A 120 17.34 -39.17 -3.66
CA ALA A 120 18.30 -38.43 -4.48
C ALA A 120 17.94 -36.98 -4.77
N ARG A 121 16.85 -36.40 -4.14
CA ARG A 121 16.36 -35.04 -4.42
C ARG A 121 16.26 -34.22 -3.15
N THR A 122 16.66 -32.96 -3.26
CA THR A 122 16.50 -31.96 -2.20
C THR A 122 15.42 -30.97 -2.60
N HIS A 123 14.42 -30.81 -1.76
CA HIS A 123 13.35 -29.83 -1.92
C HIS A 123 13.59 -28.69 -0.95
N THR A 124 13.73 -27.47 -1.47
CA THR A 124 14.12 -26.30 -0.67
C THR A 124 13.02 -25.23 -0.72
N GLN A 125 12.60 -24.77 0.45
CA GLN A 125 11.86 -23.51 0.63
C GLN A 125 12.87 -22.40 0.91
N ARG A 126 12.70 -21.25 0.26
CA ARG A 126 13.49 -20.06 0.52
C ARG A 126 12.63 -19.01 1.21
N ALA A 127 13.20 -18.33 2.19
CA ALA A 127 12.59 -17.16 2.79
C ALA A 127 12.54 -16.01 1.78
N SER A 128 11.48 -15.20 1.86
CA SER A 128 11.39 -13.96 1.09
C SER A 128 12.14 -12.86 1.84
N GLY A 129 13.17 -12.28 1.25
CA GLY A 129 13.93 -11.17 1.80
C GLY A 129 15.31 -11.08 1.12
N ASP A 130 15.67 -9.87 0.69
CA ASP A 130 16.91 -9.62 -0.10
C ASP A 130 18.12 -9.23 0.74
N ASP A 131 18.03 -9.15 2.08
CA ASP A 131 19.13 -8.69 2.92
C ASP A 131 20.10 -9.83 3.29
N LEU A 132 20.90 -10.26 2.32
CA LEU A 132 22.06 -11.14 2.51
C LEU A 132 23.19 -10.52 3.36
N LEU A 133 23.06 -9.26 3.78
CA LEU A 133 24.08 -8.51 4.53
C LEU A 133 23.86 -8.50 6.05
N THR A 134 22.70 -8.93 6.53
CA THR A 134 22.42 -9.00 7.96
C THR A 134 23.04 -10.27 8.54
N LEU A 135 23.96 -10.13 9.51
CA LEU A 135 24.49 -11.25 10.26
C LEU A 135 23.35 -11.98 10.96
N ALA A 136 23.11 -13.23 10.57
CA ALA A 136 22.07 -14.06 11.15
C ALA A 136 22.28 -14.24 12.66
N ARG A 137 21.28 -13.90 13.45
CA ARG A 137 21.29 -14.07 14.91
C ARG A 137 20.50 -15.32 15.27
N TRP A 138 21.20 -16.41 15.35
CA TRP A 138 20.61 -17.70 15.69
C TRP A 138 19.96 -17.69 17.08
N GLN A 139 18.72 -18.13 17.16
CA GLN A 139 18.00 -18.35 18.39
C GLN A 139 18.06 -19.83 18.74
N LEU A 140 19.01 -20.20 19.57
CA LEU A 140 19.25 -21.58 20.00
C LEU A 140 19.00 -21.71 21.50
N PRO A 141 18.64 -22.93 22.00
CA PRO A 141 18.54 -23.18 23.44
C PRO A 141 19.90 -22.92 24.11
N SER A 142 19.83 -22.38 25.31
CA SER A 142 21.02 -22.08 26.12
C SER A 142 21.47 -23.28 26.98
N GLY A 143 20.67 -24.32 27.06
CA GLY A 143 20.92 -25.54 27.84
C GLY A 143 20.20 -26.76 27.24
N PRO A 144 20.51 -27.96 27.76
CA PRO A 144 20.01 -29.23 27.26
C PRO A 144 18.68 -29.66 27.87
N ASP A 145 17.86 -28.69 28.35
CA ASP A 145 16.60 -28.95 28.97
C ASP A 145 15.40 -28.36 28.18
N ARG A 146 14.22 -28.79 28.52
CA ARG A 146 12.99 -28.34 27.87
C ARG A 146 12.71 -26.86 28.10
N ALA A 147 13.09 -26.31 29.28
CA ALA A 147 12.92 -24.92 29.61
C ALA A 147 13.79 -24.03 28.70
N ALA A 148 15.03 -24.41 28.46
CA ALA A 148 15.92 -23.71 27.54
C ALA A 148 15.40 -23.71 26.09
N LEU A 149 14.75 -24.78 25.65
CA LEU A 149 14.07 -24.86 24.36
C LEU A 149 12.83 -23.95 24.31
N ALA A 150 12.05 -23.87 25.40
CA ALA A 150 10.91 -22.96 25.51
C ALA A 150 11.36 -21.49 25.51
N ASP A 151 12.43 -21.16 26.22
CA ASP A 151 13.04 -19.82 26.20
C ASP A 151 13.56 -19.46 24.80
N ALA A 152 14.15 -20.39 24.08
CA ALA A 152 14.57 -20.17 22.70
C ALA A 152 13.36 -19.90 21.79
N GLY A 153 12.27 -20.63 21.97
CA GLY A 153 11.01 -20.39 21.25
C GLY A 153 10.42 -19.01 21.51
N ALA A 154 10.38 -18.60 22.79
CA ALA A 154 9.91 -17.26 23.18
C ALA A 154 10.77 -16.14 22.57
N ARG A 155 12.11 -16.28 22.65
CA ARG A 155 13.04 -15.31 22.02
C ARG A 155 12.87 -15.27 20.50
N LEU A 156 12.66 -16.41 19.87
CA LEU A 156 12.42 -16.50 18.44
C LEU A 156 11.16 -15.73 18.04
N LEU A 157 10.06 -15.94 18.73
CA LEU A 157 8.80 -15.21 18.46
C LEU A 157 8.96 -13.70 18.72
N ALA A 158 9.64 -13.32 19.81
CA ALA A 158 9.90 -11.91 20.13
C ALA A 158 10.77 -11.22 19.07
N ALA A 159 11.84 -11.87 18.62
CA ALA A 159 12.72 -11.36 17.58
C ALA A 159 11.99 -11.18 16.25
N ARG A 160 11.11 -12.13 15.89
CA ARG A 160 10.29 -12.04 14.68
C ARG A 160 9.28 -10.91 14.77
N ALA A 161 8.55 -10.81 15.89
CA ALA A 161 7.60 -9.70 16.09
C ALA A 161 8.27 -8.32 16.05
N GLY A 162 9.53 -8.22 16.49
CA GLY A 162 10.34 -7.03 16.37
C GLY A 162 10.66 -6.69 14.91
N HIS A 163 11.10 -7.69 14.15
CA HIS A 163 11.43 -7.54 12.72
C HIS A 163 10.20 -7.16 11.88
N ASP A 164 9.09 -7.85 12.08
CA ASP A 164 7.83 -7.53 11.38
C ASP A 164 7.38 -6.10 11.65
N ARG A 165 7.58 -5.61 12.88
CA ARG A 165 7.27 -4.23 13.24
C ARG A 165 8.20 -3.24 12.54
N GLU A 166 9.50 -3.52 12.47
CA GLU A 166 10.48 -2.69 11.76
C GLU A 166 10.18 -2.63 10.27
N ASP A 167 9.87 -3.75 9.64
CA ASP A 167 9.47 -3.82 8.23
C ASP A 167 8.20 -3.02 7.96
N GLU A 168 7.21 -3.12 8.84
CA GLU A 168 5.99 -2.32 8.73
C GLU A 168 6.28 -0.81 8.83
N VAL A 169 7.12 -0.39 9.78
CA VAL A 169 7.54 1.01 9.90
C VAL A 169 8.22 1.49 8.63
N HIS A 170 9.15 0.69 8.06
CA HIS A 170 9.82 1.03 6.82
C HIS A 170 8.84 1.15 5.64
N ALA A 171 7.90 0.22 5.51
CA ALA A 171 6.88 0.25 4.47
C ALA A 171 5.98 1.49 4.59
N LEU A 172 5.52 1.81 5.81
CA LEU A 172 4.71 3.00 6.09
C LEU A 172 5.47 4.29 5.83
N LEU A 173 6.74 4.39 6.23
CA LEU A 173 7.59 5.54 5.93
C LEU A 173 7.75 5.74 4.42
N GLY A 174 7.96 4.67 3.67
CA GLY A 174 8.02 4.70 2.21
C GLY A 174 6.71 5.21 1.58
N ALA A 175 5.57 4.74 2.09
CA ALA A 175 4.24 5.15 1.63
C ALA A 175 3.95 6.63 1.98
N LEU A 176 4.26 7.07 3.20
CA LEU A 176 4.09 8.45 3.66
C LEU A 176 4.94 9.42 2.86
N ARG A 177 6.21 9.11 2.60
CA ARG A 177 7.09 9.94 1.75
C ARG A 177 6.55 10.11 0.33
N LYS A 178 5.97 9.04 -0.25
CA LYS A 178 5.30 9.12 -1.55
C LYS A 178 4.04 9.99 -1.48
N LEU A 179 3.28 9.87 -0.39
CA LEU A 179 2.08 10.68 -0.14
C LEU A 179 2.45 12.16 0.01
N THR A 180 3.44 12.49 0.82
CA THR A 180 3.94 13.86 1.04
C THR A 180 4.28 14.55 -0.29
N ARG A 181 5.11 13.93 -1.13
CA ARG A 181 5.44 14.47 -2.46
C ARG A 181 4.21 14.72 -3.33
N ARG A 182 3.22 13.86 -3.25
CA ARG A 182 1.98 13.97 -4.00
C ARG A 182 1.09 15.12 -3.48
N LEU A 183 1.01 15.30 -2.17
CA LEU A 183 0.29 16.39 -1.55
C LEU A 183 0.96 17.75 -1.84
N GLU A 184 2.28 17.83 -1.81
CA GLU A 184 3.03 19.03 -2.21
C GLU A 184 2.74 19.43 -3.66
N GLN A 185 2.75 18.47 -4.59
CA GLN A 185 2.39 18.74 -5.98
C GLN A 185 0.95 19.24 -6.12
N ARG A 186 0.02 18.67 -5.32
CA ARG A 186 -1.38 19.10 -5.30
C ARG A 186 -1.53 20.52 -4.75
N VAL A 187 -0.80 20.86 -3.67
CA VAL A 187 -0.75 22.22 -3.12
C VAL A 187 -0.31 23.21 -4.20
N ARG A 188 0.83 22.97 -4.84
CA ARG A 188 1.35 23.84 -5.91
C ARG A 188 0.36 24.00 -7.08
N ALA A 189 -0.33 22.94 -7.47
CA ALA A 189 -1.32 23.00 -8.54
C ALA A 189 -2.52 23.87 -8.17
N VAL A 190 -3.04 23.73 -6.94
CA VAL A 190 -4.17 24.53 -6.47
C VAL A 190 -3.77 25.99 -6.25
N GLU A 191 -2.57 26.26 -5.75
CA GLU A 191 -2.01 27.62 -5.64
C GLU A 191 -1.89 28.30 -7.01
N LYS A 192 -1.42 27.57 -8.03
CA LYS A 192 -1.38 28.08 -9.41
C LYS A 192 -2.76 28.39 -9.98
N ASP A 193 -3.77 27.57 -9.64
CA ASP A 193 -5.16 27.83 -10.04
C ASP A 193 -5.74 29.04 -9.30
N LEU A 194 -5.39 29.24 -8.02
CA LEU A 194 -5.79 30.40 -7.24
C LEU A 194 -5.11 31.69 -7.73
N ALA A 195 -3.86 31.65 -8.17
CA ALA A 195 -3.19 32.82 -8.73
C ALA A 195 -3.92 33.41 -9.95
N ARG A 196 -4.74 32.59 -10.65
CA ARG A 196 -5.59 33.09 -11.75
C ARG A 196 -6.75 33.95 -11.28
N THR A 197 -7.10 33.90 -9.99
CA THR A 197 -8.14 34.78 -9.44
C THR A 197 -7.70 36.22 -9.35
N ASP A 198 -6.40 36.50 -9.38
CA ASP A 198 -5.83 37.84 -9.42
C ASP A 198 -6.19 38.57 -10.73
N GLU A 199 -6.57 37.81 -11.79
CA GLU A 199 -7.06 38.38 -13.05
C GLU A 199 -8.50 38.94 -12.95
N ILE A 200 -9.26 38.61 -11.91
CA ILE A 200 -10.70 38.97 -11.78
C ILE A 200 -10.94 40.47 -11.85
N PRO A 201 -10.23 41.31 -11.07
CA PRO A 201 -10.43 42.76 -11.11
C PRO A 201 -10.16 43.33 -12.51
N GLU A 202 -9.08 42.87 -13.16
CA GLU A 202 -8.70 43.32 -14.50
C GLU A 202 -9.72 42.91 -15.56
N LEU A 203 -10.21 41.65 -15.53
CA LEU A 203 -11.26 41.19 -16.44
C LEU A 203 -12.56 42.00 -16.29
N ARG A 204 -12.93 42.36 -15.06
CA ARG A 204 -14.09 43.18 -14.79
C ARG A 204 -13.89 44.62 -15.26
N ALA A 205 -12.73 45.20 -14.97
CA ALA A 205 -12.39 46.56 -15.40
C ALA A 205 -12.39 46.68 -16.93
N ARG A 206 -11.75 45.74 -17.63
CA ARG A 206 -11.77 45.72 -19.12
C ARG A 206 -13.18 45.58 -19.68
N GLY A 207 -13.96 44.65 -19.11
CA GLY A 207 -15.36 44.46 -19.53
C GLY A 207 -16.23 45.70 -19.33
N ALA A 208 -16.12 46.35 -18.17
CA ALA A 208 -16.86 47.58 -17.85
C ALA A 208 -16.42 48.72 -18.79
N LEU A 209 -15.13 48.89 -18.99
CA LEU A 209 -14.58 49.96 -19.83
C LEU A 209 -15.04 49.84 -21.29
N VAL A 210 -15.02 48.61 -21.84
CA VAL A 210 -15.52 48.36 -23.20
C VAL A 210 -17.03 48.61 -23.31
N LEU A 211 -17.85 48.14 -22.32
CA LEU A 211 -19.28 48.39 -22.36
C LEU A 211 -19.66 49.86 -22.23
N ALA A 212 -18.93 50.63 -21.41
CA ALA A 212 -19.15 52.04 -21.25
C ALA A 212 -18.84 52.87 -22.55
N ASN A 213 -17.95 52.37 -23.39
CA ASN A 213 -17.44 53.07 -24.57
C ASN A 213 -17.81 52.40 -25.91
N LEU A 214 -18.82 51.51 -25.93
CA LEU A 214 -19.18 50.71 -27.13
C LEU A 214 -19.37 51.55 -28.40
N SER A 215 -19.97 52.75 -28.26
CA SER A 215 -20.23 53.67 -29.40
C SER A 215 -18.98 54.27 -30.03
N SER A 216 -17.88 54.35 -29.30
CA SER A 216 -16.62 54.91 -29.75
C SER A 216 -15.63 53.86 -30.27
N ILE A 217 -15.96 52.57 -30.18
CA ILE A 217 -15.09 51.48 -30.62
C ILE A 217 -15.33 51.19 -32.11
N PRO A 218 -14.34 51.38 -33.01
CA PRO A 218 -14.46 51.01 -34.41
C PRO A 218 -14.62 49.49 -34.59
N ARG A 219 -15.38 49.04 -35.55
CA ARG A 219 -15.48 47.64 -35.91
C ARG A 219 -14.13 47.13 -36.42
N GLY A 220 -13.72 45.95 -35.92
CA GLY A 220 -12.46 45.34 -36.33
C GLY A 220 -11.20 46.00 -35.71
N ALA A 221 -11.34 46.84 -34.70
CA ALA A 221 -10.24 47.40 -33.95
C ALA A 221 -9.48 46.28 -33.20
N ARG A 222 -8.14 46.32 -33.26
CA ARG A 222 -7.25 45.42 -32.48
C ARG A 222 -6.90 46.02 -31.12
N GLU A 223 -6.88 47.32 -31.03
CA GLU A 223 -6.48 48.09 -29.88
C GLU A 223 -7.31 49.38 -29.85
N VAL A 224 -7.78 49.78 -28.68
CA VAL A 224 -8.48 51.03 -28.50
C VAL A 224 -8.03 51.69 -27.20
N THR A 225 -7.88 53.01 -27.27
CA THR A 225 -7.61 53.86 -26.10
C THR A 225 -8.94 54.39 -25.61
N LEU A 226 -9.35 54.01 -24.39
CA LEU A 226 -10.62 54.35 -23.77
C LEU A 226 -10.38 55.13 -22.48
N LEU A 227 -11.24 56.10 -22.20
CA LEU A 227 -11.20 56.85 -20.96
C LEU A 227 -11.85 56.04 -19.84
N ASP A 228 -11.09 55.75 -18.78
CA ASP A 228 -11.60 55.05 -17.60
C ASP A 228 -12.16 56.05 -16.60
N PRO A 229 -13.50 56.10 -16.43
CA PRO A 229 -14.14 57.03 -15.52
C PRO A 229 -13.99 56.62 -14.04
N SER A 230 -13.46 55.43 -13.75
CA SER A 230 -13.28 54.92 -12.39
C SER A 230 -12.07 55.53 -11.71
N ASP A 231 -11.12 56.10 -12.48
CA ASP A 231 -9.95 56.80 -11.95
C ASP A 231 -10.31 58.28 -11.70
N ASP A 232 -9.78 58.89 -10.64
CA ASP A 232 -9.91 60.33 -10.37
C ASP A 232 -8.54 61.00 -10.31
N PRO A 233 -8.14 61.80 -11.30
CA PRO A 233 -8.88 62.14 -12.54
C PRO A 233 -8.96 60.92 -13.50
N PRO A 234 -9.97 60.91 -14.40
CA PRO A 234 -10.10 59.87 -15.44
C PRO A 234 -8.83 59.68 -16.25
N ARG A 235 -8.40 58.43 -16.48
CA ARG A 235 -7.21 58.10 -17.20
C ARG A 235 -7.50 57.32 -18.48
N GLU A 236 -6.68 57.53 -19.47
CA GLU A 236 -6.72 56.70 -20.67
C GLU A 236 -6.14 55.33 -20.42
N ARG A 237 -6.86 54.28 -20.79
CA ARG A 237 -6.41 52.91 -20.79
C ARG A 237 -6.51 52.29 -22.17
N VAL A 238 -5.45 51.57 -22.52
CA VAL A 238 -5.40 50.83 -23.76
C VAL A 238 -5.99 49.44 -23.52
N VAL A 239 -6.94 49.05 -24.37
CA VAL A 239 -7.60 47.74 -24.32
C VAL A 239 -7.36 47.02 -25.64
N GLU A 240 -6.74 45.86 -25.57
CA GLU A 240 -6.60 44.94 -26.70
C GLU A 240 -7.91 44.20 -26.98
N LEU A 241 -8.34 44.18 -28.25
CA LEU A 241 -9.54 43.55 -28.74
C LEU A 241 -9.23 42.52 -29.84
N ASP A 242 -10.03 41.49 -29.95
CA ASP A 242 -10.03 40.55 -31.06
C ASP A 242 -10.82 41.18 -32.24
N PRO A 243 -10.20 41.54 -33.35
CA PRO A 243 -10.90 42.19 -34.48
C PRO A 243 -11.97 41.32 -35.14
N ALA A 244 -11.90 39.99 -34.92
CA ALA A 244 -12.88 39.04 -35.47
C ALA A 244 -14.17 38.92 -34.61
N ARG A 245 -14.22 39.57 -33.46
CA ARG A 245 -15.35 39.46 -32.49
C ARG A 245 -15.97 40.82 -32.22
N ASP A 246 -17.25 40.82 -31.97
CA ASP A 246 -17.96 41.99 -31.49
C ASP A 246 -17.41 42.43 -30.11
N PRO A 247 -17.11 43.75 -29.90
CA PRO A 247 -16.61 44.24 -28.61
C PRO A 247 -17.54 43.92 -27.43
N ARG A 248 -18.88 43.91 -27.62
CA ARG A 248 -19.85 43.56 -26.61
C ARG A 248 -19.75 42.09 -26.21
N GLU A 249 -19.57 41.21 -27.19
CA GLU A 249 -19.39 39.76 -26.92
C GLU A 249 -18.09 39.49 -26.16
N GLN A 250 -17.02 40.21 -26.48
CA GLN A 250 -15.76 40.10 -25.76
C GLN A 250 -15.89 40.56 -24.31
N ALA A 251 -16.51 41.70 -24.06
CA ALA A 251 -16.77 42.16 -22.70
C ALA A 251 -17.61 41.17 -21.91
N THR A 252 -18.66 40.59 -22.52
CA THR A 252 -19.47 39.54 -21.89
C THR A 252 -18.63 38.31 -21.53
N ALA A 253 -17.76 37.88 -22.44
CA ALA A 253 -16.88 36.75 -22.20
C ALA A 253 -15.89 36.99 -21.04
N TRP A 254 -15.37 38.21 -20.88
CA TRP A 254 -14.53 38.58 -19.73
C TRP A 254 -15.32 38.56 -18.41
N PHE A 255 -16.56 39.04 -18.35
CA PHE A 255 -17.38 38.91 -17.17
C PHE A 255 -17.73 37.46 -16.83
N ASP A 256 -18.01 36.62 -17.85
CA ASP A 256 -18.26 35.20 -17.64
C ASP A 256 -17.04 34.48 -17.12
N ARG A 257 -15.85 34.83 -17.63
CA ARG A 257 -14.57 34.31 -17.12
C ARG A 257 -14.35 34.73 -15.67
N ALA A 258 -14.55 36.01 -15.33
CA ALA A 258 -14.43 36.51 -13.97
C ALA A 258 -15.36 35.76 -13.01
N ARG A 259 -16.65 35.63 -13.36
CA ARG A 259 -17.65 34.87 -12.57
C ARG A 259 -17.28 33.40 -12.39
N LYS A 260 -16.70 32.79 -13.41
CA LYS A 260 -16.22 31.38 -13.32
C LYS A 260 -15.04 31.26 -12.35
N LEU A 261 -14.09 32.19 -12.40
CA LEU A 261 -12.94 32.22 -11.48
C LEU A 261 -13.41 32.44 -10.03
N GLU A 262 -14.31 33.39 -9.78
CA GLU A 262 -14.87 33.65 -8.44
C GLU A 262 -15.59 32.43 -7.83
N ARG A 263 -16.43 31.77 -8.62
CA ARG A 263 -17.09 30.53 -8.16
C ARG A 263 -16.11 29.42 -7.85
N GLY A 264 -15.01 29.35 -8.60
CA GLY A 264 -13.94 28.37 -8.39
C GLY A 264 -13.07 28.68 -7.16
N GLU A 265 -12.92 29.95 -6.81
CA GLU A 265 -12.02 30.41 -5.74
C GLU A 265 -12.34 29.80 -4.37
N THR A 266 -13.60 29.89 -3.94
CA THR A 266 -14.04 29.36 -2.65
C THR A 266 -13.75 27.86 -2.52
N VAL A 267 -14.07 27.09 -3.57
CA VAL A 267 -13.81 25.65 -3.61
C VAL A 267 -12.33 25.36 -3.59
N SER A 268 -11.54 26.11 -4.36
CA SER A 268 -10.07 25.95 -4.43
C SER A 268 -9.40 26.32 -3.10
N ARG A 269 -9.84 27.38 -2.42
CA ARG A 269 -9.34 27.74 -1.08
C ARG A 269 -9.64 26.67 -0.04
N ALA A 270 -10.86 26.13 -0.01
CA ALA A 270 -11.21 25.03 0.90
C ALA A 270 -10.37 23.77 0.61
N ARG A 271 -10.18 23.47 -0.68
CA ARG A 271 -9.34 22.34 -1.11
C ARG A 271 -7.86 22.52 -0.73
N LEU A 272 -7.34 23.75 -0.85
CA LEU A 272 -5.97 24.08 -0.46
C LEU A 272 -5.77 23.88 1.04
N ALA A 273 -6.68 24.40 1.87
CA ALA A 273 -6.62 24.22 3.33
C ALA A 273 -6.62 22.75 3.71
N ALA A 274 -7.59 21.96 3.21
CA ALA A 274 -7.64 20.52 3.50
C ALA A 274 -6.39 19.75 3.03
N THR A 275 -5.81 20.15 1.88
CA THR A 275 -4.59 19.51 1.37
C THR A 275 -3.37 19.88 2.22
N ARG A 276 -3.25 21.12 2.69
CA ARG A 276 -2.18 21.57 3.60
C ARG A 276 -2.26 20.87 4.95
N ASP A 277 -3.47 20.69 5.50
CA ASP A 277 -3.68 19.96 6.75
C ASP A 277 -3.28 18.48 6.61
N ALA A 278 -3.62 17.84 5.49
CA ALA A 278 -3.20 16.48 5.22
C ALA A 278 -1.67 16.38 5.07
N LEU A 279 -1.04 17.35 4.41
CA LEU A 279 0.41 17.44 4.25
C LEU A 279 1.11 17.62 5.60
N ALA A 280 0.62 18.49 6.46
CA ALA A 280 1.17 18.72 7.80
C ALA A 280 1.12 17.44 8.65
N ARG A 281 -0.02 16.72 8.62
CA ARG A 281 -0.15 15.42 9.30
C ARG A 281 0.82 14.37 8.74
N ALA A 282 0.95 14.30 7.42
CA ALA A 282 1.91 13.36 6.80
C ALA A 282 3.35 13.65 7.22
N HIS A 283 3.77 14.93 7.26
CA HIS A 283 5.10 15.33 7.74
C HIS A 283 5.32 14.96 9.22
N ALA A 284 4.34 15.24 10.10
CA ALA A 284 4.43 14.90 11.51
C ALA A 284 4.61 13.38 11.71
N LEU A 285 3.85 12.56 10.97
CA LEU A 285 3.97 11.10 11.03
C LEU A 285 5.32 10.59 10.48
N VAL A 286 5.84 11.19 9.42
CA VAL A 286 7.18 10.84 8.91
C VAL A 286 8.26 11.12 9.97
N LEU A 287 8.17 12.25 10.67
CA LEU A 287 9.11 12.59 11.73
C LEU A 287 8.96 11.66 12.93
N GLY A 288 7.72 11.38 13.38
CA GLY A 288 7.44 10.50 14.51
C GLY A 288 7.89 9.05 14.26
N LEU A 289 7.65 8.50 13.07
CA LEU A 289 8.07 7.14 12.73
C LEU A 289 9.57 7.02 12.44
N ALA A 290 10.24 8.11 12.08
CA ALA A 290 11.68 8.13 11.84
C ALA A 290 12.50 8.41 13.11
N ASP A 291 11.87 8.66 14.25
CA ASP A 291 12.55 8.95 15.50
C ASP A 291 13.32 7.70 16.00
N PRO A 292 14.66 7.77 16.14
CA PRO A 292 15.45 6.66 16.65
C PRO A 292 15.19 6.33 18.13
N ALA A 293 14.58 7.25 18.87
CA ALA A 293 14.18 7.01 20.27
C ALA A 293 12.94 6.10 20.39
N GLY A 294 12.31 5.78 19.27
CA GLY A 294 11.13 4.92 19.16
C GLY A 294 9.85 5.71 18.90
N HIS A 295 8.99 5.12 18.09
CA HIS A 295 7.69 5.67 17.72
C HIS A 295 6.59 5.18 18.66
N ARG A 296 5.52 5.95 18.79
CA ARG A 296 4.32 5.56 19.56
C ARG A 296 3.49 4.57 18.75
N ALA A 297 2.78 3.68 19.44
CA ALA A 297 1.84 2.76 18.77
C ALA A 297 0.75 3.51 17.99
N SER A 298 0.29 4.66 18.52
CA SER A 298 -0.67 5.54 17.84
C SER A 298 -0.18 6.04 16.48
N ASP A 299 1.14 6.30 16.35
CA ASP A 299 1.71 6.85 15.11
C ASP A 299 1.60 5.85 13.95
N LEU A 300 1.68 4.54 14.24
CA LEU A 300 1.47 3.48 13.25
C LEU A 300 0.02 3.43 12.77
N ASP A 301 -0.93 3.50 13.71
CA ASP A 301 -2.36 3.45 13.39
C ASP A 301 -2.78 4.69 12.59
N ASP A 302 -2.31 5.87 13.00
CA ASP A 302 -2.56 7.13 12.29
C ASP A 302 -1.94 7.12 10.89
N ALA A 303 -0.73 6.55 10.74
CA ALA A 303 -0.07 6.40 9.44
C ALA A 303 -0.85 5.47 8.50
N ARG A 304 -1.30 4.32 9.01
CA ARG A 304 -2.16 3.39 8.25
C ARG A 304 -3.45 4.07 7.80
N ALA A 305 -4.13 4.77 8.72
CA ALA A 305 -5.39 5.47 8.45
C ALA A 305 -5.19 6.56 7.39
N LEU A 306 -4.14 7.38 7.51
CA LEU A 306 -3.86 8.45 6.56
C LEU A 306 -3.56 7.91 5.16
N VAL A 307 -2.68 6.91 5.05
CA VAL A 307 -2.33 6.28 3.77
C VAL A 307 -3.56 5.62 3.13
N ALA A 308 -4.40 4.93 3.91
CA ALA A 308 -5.62 4.29 3.42
C ALA A 308 -6.64 5.31 2.93
N SER A 309 -6.89 6.41 3.67
CA SER A 309 -7.86 7.45 3.31
C SER A 309 -7.49 8.14 2.00
N GLU A 310 -6.21 8.47 1.80
CA GLU A 310 -5.71 9.12 0.58
C GLU A 310 -5.64 8.16 -0.62
N THR A 311 -5.56 6.86 -0.38
CA THR A 311 -5.65 5.84 -1.44
C THR A 311 -7.10 5.64 -1.89
N GLN A 312 -8.06 5.63 -0.96
CA GLN A 312 -9.49 5.50 -1.26
C GLN A 312 -10.06 6.71 -2.00
N THR A 313 -9.59 7.93 -1.70
CA THR A 313 -9.98 9.12 -2.47
C THR A 313 -9.57 9.02 -3.94
N ARG A 314 -8.52 8.30 -4.25
CA ARG A 314 -8.06 8.03 -5.63
C ARG A 314 -8.93 6.99 -6.35
N THR A 315 -9.45 5.99 -5.64
CA THR A 315 -10.36 4.98 -6.22
C THR A 315 -11.80 5.51 -6.33
N ARG A 316 -12.15 6.57 -5.59
CA ARG A 316 -13.45 7.26 -5.64
C ARG A 316 -13.56 8.35 -6.72
N ASP A 317 -12.52 8.61 -7.51
CA ASP A 317 -12.63 9.12 -8.86
C ASP A 317 -12.46 7.94 -9.85
N PRO A 318 -13.42 7.02 -9.94
CA PRO A 318 -13.60 6.37 -11.19
C PRO A 318 -14.04 7.58 -12.05
N ARG A 319 -13.26 8.05 -12.98
CA ARG A 319 -13.89 8.37 -14.26
C ARG A 319 -14.86 7.22 -14.42
N LYS A 320 -16.14 7.45 -14.05
CA LYS A 320 -17.24 6.53 -14.36
C LYS A 320 -16.84 6.00 -15.70
N LYS A 321 -16.52 4.69 -15.84
CA LYS A 321 -16.43 4.09 -17.17
C LYS A 321 -17.71 4.61 -17.78
N ARG A 322 -17.60 5.66 -18.59
CA ARG A 322 -18.75 6.19 -19.30
C ARG A 322 -19.17 4.97 -20.01
N GLU A 323 -20.31 4.42 -19.60
CA GLU A 323 -20.94 3.38 -20.37
C GLU A 323 -20.80 3.87 -21.81
N PRO A 324 -20.25 3.06 -22.72
CA PRO A 324 -19.94 3.50 -24.06
C PRO A 324 -21.19 4.25 -24.53
N ARG A 325 -21.03 5.55 -24.79
CA ARG A 325 -22.13 6.48 -25.05
C ARG A 325 -22.94 5.87 -26.19
N LEU A 326 -24.08 5.26 -25.83
CA LEU A 326 -24.94 4.68 -26.83
C LEU A 326 -25.30 5.79 -27.84
N PRO A 327 -25.21 5.54 -29.12
CA PRO A 327 -25.50 6.53 -30.16
C PRO A 327 -26.98 6.97 -30.16
N TYR A 328 -27.77 6.44 -29.24
CA TYR A 328 -29.21 6.74 -29.15
C TYR A 328 -29.64 6.96 -27.71
N ARG A 329 -30.79 7.62 -27.54
CA ARG A 329 -31.54 7.69 -26.29
C ARG A 329 -32.59 6.58 -26.30
N ARG A 330 -32.70 5.89 -25.18
CA ARG A 330 -33.75 4.89 -24.94
C ARG A 330 -34.97 5.61 -24.36
N ILE A 331 -36.14 5.42 -24.93
CA ILE A 331 -37.41 5.92 -24.41
C ILE A 331 -38.35 4.72 -24.34
N VAL A 332 -38.98 4.51 -23.20
CA VAL A 332 -39.99 3.47 -23.03
C VAL A 332 -41.33 4.08 -23.43
N GLY A 333 -41.93 3.56 -24.48
CA GLY A 333 -43.26 3.96 -24.98
C GLY A 333 -44.39 3.18 -24.29
N HIS A 334 -45.61 3.44 -24.70
CA HIS A 334 -46.81 2.73 -24.21
C HIS A 334 -46.70 1.21 -24.53
N GLY A 335 -46.97 0.36 -23.52
CA GLY A 335 -46.87 -1.09 -23.66
C GLY A 335 -45.43 -1.63 -23.63
N ASP A 336 -44.52 -1.04 -22.84
CA ASP A 336 -43.12 -1.44 -22.66
C ASP A 336 -42.26 -1.54 -23.93
N ARG A 337 -42.72 -0.89 -25.01
CA ARG A 337 -41.96 -0.85 -26.25
C ARG A 337 -40.79 0.12 -26.16
N GLU A 338 -39.60 -0.38 -26.44
CA GLU A 338 -38.37 0.42 -26.48
C GLU A 338 -38.31 1.24 -27.79
N ILE A 339 -38.26 2.55 -27.67
CA ILE A 339 -38.05 3.49 -28.76
C ILE A 339 -36.61 4.00 -28.66
N ARG A 340 -35.83 3.83 -29.71
CA ARG A 340 -34.46 4.32 -29.83
C ARG A 340 -34.42 5.55 -30.70
N VAL A 341 -33.96 6.68 -30.16
CA VAL A 341 -33.85 7.94 -30.90
C VAL A 341 -32.39 8.34 -30.96
N GLY A 342 -31.82 8.46 -32.12
CA GLY A 342 -30.44 8.89 -32.32
C GLY A 342 -30.21 10.30 -31.74
N ARG A 343 -29.00 10.56 -31.27
CA ARG A 343 -28.63 11.83 -30.67
C ARG A 343 -28.25 12.92 -31.67
N GLY A 344 -28.14 12.58 -32.95
CA GLY A 344 -27.84 13.46 -34.07
C GLY A 344 -28.06 12.75 -35.40
N ALA A 345 -27.94 13.48 -36.50
CA ALA A 345 -28.18 12.94 -37.86
C ALA A 345 -27.37 11.66 -38.15
N ARG A 346 -26.07 11.65 -37.88
CA ARG A 346 -25.20 10.47 -38.02
C ARG A 346 -25.63 9.27 -37.16
N ASP A 347 -26.11 9.55 -35.93
CA ASP A 347 -26.55 8.50 -35.03
C ASP A 347 -27.89 7.90 -35.49
N ASN A 348 -28.79 8.73 -36.06
CA ASN A 348 -30.02 8.29 -36.67
C ASN A 348 -29.76 7.41 -37.91
N ASP A 349 -28.83 7.84 -38.77
CA ASP A 349 -28.46 7.05 -39.97
C ASP A 349 -27.89 5.68 -39.56
N ALA A 350 -27.06 5.65 -38.49
CA ALA A 350 -26.52 4.40 -37.98
C ALA A 350 -27.60 3.45 -37.40
N LEU A 351 -28.64 4.01 -36.75
CA LEU A 351 -29.78 3.23 -36.26
C LEU A 351 -30.62 2.66 -37.38
N THR A 352 -30.80 3.40 -38.48
CA THR A 352 -31.63 2.96 -39.63
C THR A 352 -30.94 1.91 -40.48
N GLN A 353 -29.58 1.91 -40.52
CA GLN A 353 -28.80 0.98 -41.32
C GLN A 353 -28.41 -0.32 -40.61
N LYS A 354 -28.39 -0.35 -39.27
CA LYS A 354 -27.88 -1.49 -38.47
C LYS A 354 -28.97 -2.23 -37.68
N HIS A 355 -30.20 -1.77 -37.68
CA HIS A 355 -31.34 -2.33 -36.96
C HIS A 355 -32.61 -2.15 -37.79
#